data_938320eff3b0cb1a5de3db009d80bc50
#
_entry.id   938320eff3b0cb1a5de3db009d80bc50
#
_cell.length_a   1.000
_cell.length_b   1.000
_cell.length_c   1.000
_cell.angle_alpha   90.00
_cell.angle_beta   90.00
_cell.angle_gamma   90.00
#
_symmetry.space_group_name_H-M   'P 1'
#
loop_
_entity.id
_entity.type
_entity.pdbx_description
1 polymer ?
#
loop_
_entity_poly.entity_id
_entity_poly.type
_entity_poly.pdbx_seq_one_letter_code
_entity_poly.pdbx_strand_id
1 'polypeptide(L)'
;PSLVGSEMCIRDSISASRCKPLLKNMEMAGVKNSVITCESPEKLAGRFAGYFDKILVDAPCSGEGMFRREPSMVKSWSPEEVERYAKLQREILTSAAQMIKPGGYLLYSTCTFAKEEDEQTVEYFLEQHRDFSLQELPLCDGIEEGKPEWTIRGREDVKNCRRFLPHKVKGEGHFAALFRKADGVESVDKQCIK
;
A
#
# COMPACT_ATOMS: atom_id res chain seq x y z
N PRO A 1 -6.89 14.99 16.61
CA PRO A 1 -7.72 13.86 16.94
C PRO A 1 -6.83 12.80 17.61
N SER A 2 -7.08 12.56 18.89
CA SER A 2 -6.34 11.58 19.65
C SER A 2 -6.68 10.18 19.11
N LEU A 3 -5.66 9.41 18.75
CA LEU A 3 -5.77 7.95 18.61
C LEU A 3 -5.94 7.35 20.02
N VAL A 4 -7.08 7.62 20.65
CA VAL A 4 -7.49 7.01 21.90
C VAL A 4 -8.48 5.91 21.56
N GLY A 5 -7.95 4.73 21.34
CA GLY A 5 -8.70 3.50 21.18
C GLY A 5 -7.76 2.34 21.46
N SER A 6 -8.30 1.21 21.88
CA SER A 6 -7.60 -0.05 22.11
C SER A 6 -7.08 -0.71 20.82
N GLU A 7 -6.80 0.07 19.80
CA GLU A 7 -6.32 -0.41 18.50
C GLU A 7 -4.82 -0.75 18.60
N MET A 8 -4.48 -1.99 18.34
CA MET A 8 -3.09 -2.41 18.21
C MET A 8 -2.60 -2.06 16.80
N CYS A 9 -1.54 -1.27 16.72
CA CYS A 9 -0.88 -0.91 15.47
C CYS A 9 0.34 -1.83 15.27
N ILE A 10 0.38 -2.58 14.17
CA ILE A 10 1.57 -3.30 13.76
C ILE A 10 2.23 -2.53 12.62
N ARG A 11 3.54 -2.29 12.75
CA ARG A 11 4.36 -1.69 11.68
C ARG A 11 5.49 -2.63 11.33
N ASP A 12 5.66 -2.87 10.05
CA ASP A 12 6.63 -3.82 9.54
C ASP A 12 7.63 -3.20 8.58
N SER A 13 8.83 -3.80 8.55
CA SER A 13 9.84 -3.56 7.54
C SER A 13 10.74 -4.78 7.41
N ILE A 14 10.96 -5.27 6.20
CA ILE A 14 11.90 -6.36 5.93
C ILE A 14 13.36 -6.00 6.22
N SER A 15 13.65 -4.71 6.44
CA SER A 15 15.01 -4.22 6.69
C SER A 15 15.24 -3.94 8.17
N ALA A 16 16.09 -4.72 8.82
CA ALA A 16 16.49 -4.50 10.22
C ALA A 16 17.08 -3.11 10.46
N SER A 17 17.76 -2.52 9.47
CA SER A 17 18.28 -1.16 9.54
C SER A 17 17.19 -0.10 9.57
N ARG A 18 16.03 -0.35 8.95
CA ARG A 18 14.86 0.55 8.96
C ARG A 18 13.98 0.37 10.20
N CYS A 19 13.98 -0.81 10.81
CA CYS A 19 13.18 -1.07 12.02
C CYS A 19 13.62 -0.20 13.21
N LYS A 20 14.92 0.08 13.38
CA LYS A 20 15.43 0.92 14.47
C LYS A 20 14.94 2.38 14.39
N PRO A 21 15.09 3.11 13.25
CA PRO A 21 14.50 4.44 13.09
C PRO A 21 12.97 4.44 13.22
N LEU A 22 12.30 3.41 12.74
CA LEU A 22 10.86 3.27 12.85
C LEU A 22 10.42 3.18 14.31
N LEU A 23 11.08 2.35 15.14
CA LEU A 23 10.85 2.25 16.57
C LEU A 23 11.01 3.62 17.26
N LYS A 24 12.13 4.30 16.98
CA LYS A 24 12.40 5.63 17.54
C LYS A 24 11.32 6.64 17.18
N ASN A 25 10.86 6.65 15.93
CA ASN A 25 9.79 7.55 15.48
C ASN A 25 8.46 7.27 16.18
N MET A 26 8.12 5.99 16.40
CA MET A 26 6.91 5.59 17.12
C MET A 26 6.97 6.00 18.60
N GLU A 27 8.10 5.81 19.24
CA GLU A 27 8.36 6.27 20.63
C GLU A 27 8.25 7.80 20.76
N MET A 28 8.88 8.53 19.82
CA MET A 28 8.82 10.00 19.80
C MET A 28 7.39 10.51 19.54
N ALA A 29 6.60 9.80 18.75
CA ALA A 29 5.20 10.12 18.49
C ALA A 29 4.27 9.72 19.65
N GLY A 30 4.78 9.07 20.69
CA GLY A 30 4.00 8.65 21.86
C GLY A 30 2.96 7.59 21.59
N VAL A 31 3.16 6.75 20.56
CA VAL A 31 2.23 5.66 20.21
C VAL A 31 2.37 4.54 21.21
N LYS A 32 1.34 4.32 22.03
CA LYS A 32 1.39 3.38 23.16
C LYS A 32 1.13 1.92 22.76
N ASN A 33 0.24 1.68 21.79
CA ASN A 33 -0.21 0.34 21.40
C ASN A 33 0.37 -0.03 20.04
N SER A 34 1.70 -0.18 19.95
CA SER A 34 2.36 -0.54 18.70
C SER A 34 3.33 -1.69 18.88
N VAL A 35 3.39 -2.53 17.86
CA VAL A 35 4.38 -3.59 17.71
C VAL A 35 5.15 -3.31 16.41
N ILE A 36 6.46 -3.37 16.47
CA ILE A 36 7.31 -3.28 15.29
C ILE A 36 7.86 -4.67 14.99
N THR A 37 7.63 -5.11 13.77
CA THR A 37 8.11 -6.40 13.28
C THR A 37 9.18 -6.18 12.21
N CYS A 38 10.01 -7.19 12.01
CA CYS A 38 11.02 -7.21 10.97
C CYS A 38 10.93 -8.55 10.26
N GLU A 39 9.86 -8.71 9.47
CA GLU A 39 9.50 -9.96 8.83
C GLU A 39 9.06 -9.72 7.37
N SER A 40 8.98 -10.80 6.59
CA SER A 40 8.38 -10.70 5.26
C SER A 40 6.84 -10.66 5.33
N PRO A 41 6.17 -9.95 4.39
CA PRO A 41 4.70 -9.90 4.33
C PRO A 41 4.03 -11.29 4.30
N GLU A 42 4.65 -12.27 3.66
CA GLU A 42 4.16 -13.66 3.61
C GLU A 42 4.11 -14.32 4.99
N LYS A 43 5.17 -14.14 5.79
CA LYS A 43 5.22 -14.68 7.16
C LYS A 43 4.19 -14.01 8.05
N LEU A 44 3.99 -12.70 7.88
CA LEU A 44 2.96 -11.96 8.60
C LEU A 44 1.57 -12.44 8.19
N ALA A 45 1.31 -12.67 6.91
CA ALA A 45 0.04 -13.19 6.41
C ALA A 45 -0.32 -14.54 7.04
N GLY A 46 0.67 -15.43 7.20
CA GLY A 46 0.46 -16.72 7.87
C GLY A 46 0.09 -16.61 9.36
N ARG A 47 0.46 -15.49 10.02
CA ARG A 47 0.18 -15.27 11.45
C ARG A 47 -1.07 -14.42 11.70
N PHE A 48 -1.39 -13.52 10.79
CA PHE A 48 -2.41 -12.49 10.96
C PHE A 48 -3.53 -12.59 9.93
N ALA A 49 -3.84 -13.79 9.42
CA ALA A 49 -4.93 -14.00 8.46
C ALA A 49 -6.25 -13.44 9.00
N GLY A 50 -6.90 -12.55 8.23
CA GLY A 50 -8.18 -11.93 8.60
C GLY A 50 -8.14 -11.15 9.93
N TYR A 51 -7.01 -10.54 10.26
CA TYR A 51 -6.81 -9.90 11.57
C TYR A 51 -7.04 -8.40 11.58
N PHE A 52 -6.64 -7.69 10.51
CA PHE A 52 -6.62 -6.22 10.49
C PHE A 52 -7.88 -5.63 9.89
N ASP A 53 -8.37 -4.56 10.51
CA ASP A 53 -9.46 -3.74 9.97
C ASP A 53 -8.95 -2.80 8.86
N LYS A 54 -7.69 -2.36 8.97
CA LYS A 54 -7.05 -1.46 8.01
C LYS A 54 -5.58 -1.81 7.84
N ILE A 55 -5.12 -1.85 6.59
CA ILE A 55 -3.69 -1.99 6.25
C ILE A 55 -3.30 -0.84 5.33
N LEU A 56 -2.13 -0.25 5.57
CA LEU A 56 -1.44 0.63 4.65
C LEU A 56 -0.21 -0.10 4.11
N VAL A 57 -0.13 -0.21 2.80
CA VAL A 57 1.05 -0.69 2.07
C VAL A 57 1.72 0.52 1.41
N ASP A 58 2.76 1.04 2.05
CA ASP A 58 3.70 1.99 1.44
C ASP A 58 4.79 1.16 0.74
N ALA A 59 4.55 0.89 -0.54
CA ALA A 59 5.25 -0.16 -1.26
C ALA A 59 6.63 0.29 -1.74
N PRO A 60 7.64 -0.61 -1.73
CA PRO A 60 8.88 -0.35 -2.43
C PRO A 60 8.58 -0.16 -3.92
N CYS A 61 9.17 0.87 -4.54
CA CYS A 61 8.89 1.25 -5.92
C CYS A 61 10.14 1.83 -6.60
N SER A 62 10.07 2.07 -7.91
CA SER A 62 11.15 2.70 -8.70
C SER A 62 11.47 4.13 -8.24
N GLY A 63 10.53 4.79 -7.56
CA GLY A 63 10.77 6.04 -6.84
C GLY A 63 10.90 7.27 -7.72
N GLU A 64 10.31 7.31 -8.89
CA GLU A 64 10.39 8.44 -9.84
C GLU A 64 9.93 9.76 -9.22
N GLY A 65 8.93 9.72 -8.34
CA GLY A 65 8.43 10.88 -7.61
C GLY A 65 9.46 11.47 -6.66
N MET A 66 10.50 10.73 -6.30
CA MET A 66 11.56 11.16 -5.38
C MET A 66 12.80 11.73 -6.07
N PHE A 67 12.90 11.69 -7.40
CA PHE A 67 14.09 12.10 -8.14
C PHE A 67 14.54 13.53 -7.85
N ARG A 68 13.60 14.43 -7.58
CA ARG A 68 13.90 15.80 -7.21
C ARG A 68 14.58 15.88 -5.84
N ARG A 69 14.13 15.08 -4.88
CA ARG A 69 14.66 15.04 -3.51
C ARG A 69 15.94 14.20 -3.40
N GLU A 70 16.00 13.12 -4.17
CA GLU A 70 17.08 12.14 -4.14
C GLU A 70 17.61 11.86 -5.56
N PRO A 71 18.39 12.79 -6.16
CA PRO A 71 18.86 12.68 -7.55
C PRO A 71 19.72 11.44 -7.82
N SER A 72 20.29 10.82 -6.77
CA SER A 72 21.05 9.58 -6.91
C SER A 72 20.21 8.41 -7.42
N MET A 73 18.90 8.41 -7.16
CA MET A 73 17.96 7.35 -7.58
C MET A 73 17.83 7.28 -9.10
N VAL A 74 18.02 8.39 -9.81
CA VAL A 74 17.99 8.42 -11.30
C VAL A 74 19.03 7.47 -11.89
N LYS A 75 20.17 7.28 -11.23
CA LYS A 75 21.25 6.41 -11.74
C LYS A 75 20.92 4.92 -11.64
N SER A 76 20.05 4.54 -10.72
CA SER A 76 19.64 3.16 -10.51
C SER A 76 18.30 2.82 -11.18
N TRP A 77 17.64 3.82 -11.74
CA TRP A 77 16.36 3.62 -12.42
C TRP A 77 16.55 2.97 -13.81
N SER A 78 15.74 1.98 -14.10
CA SER A 78 15.62 1.38 -15.44
C SER A 78 14.21 0.78 -15.62
N PRO A 79 13.78 0.52 -16.88
CA PRO A 79 12.51 -0.17 -17.12
C PRO A 79 12.43 -1.56 -16.46
N GLU A 80 13.54 -2.28 -16.39
CA GLU A 80 13.62 -3.60 -15.74
C GLU A 80 13.39 -3.50 -14.22
N GLU A 81 13.86 -2.41 -13.58
CA GLU A 81 13.60 -2.14 -12.18
C GLU A 81 12.12 -1.83 -11.94
N VAL A 82 11.45 -1.07 -12.82
CA VAL A 82 10.01 -0.82 -12.78
C VAL A 82 9.24 -2.15 -12.80
N GLU A 83 9.55 -3.04 -13.74
CA GLU A 83 8.93 -4.36 -13.85
C GLU A 83 9.15 -5.23 -12.61
N ARG A 84 10.37 -5.20 -12.08
CA ARG A 84 10.74 -5.93 -10.86
C ARG A 84 9.94 -5.43 -9.65
N TYR A 85 9.79 -4.12 -9.50
CA TYR A 85 9.00 -3.54 -8.42
C TYR A 85 7.51 -3.83 -8.58
N ALA A 86 6.96 -3.71 -9.77
CA ALA A 86 5.57 -4.05 -10.04
C ALA A 86 5.24 -5.50 -9.62
N LYS A 87 6.13 -6.46 -9.91
CA LYS A 87 5.98 -7.85 -9.47
C LYS A 87 6.01 -7.97 -7.94
N LEU A 88 6.99 -7.35 -7.29
CA LEU A 88 7.12 -7.36 -5.83
C LEU A 88 5.89 -6.75 -5.13
N GLN A 89 5.37 -5.66 -5.67
CA GLN A 89 4.17 -4.99 -5.15
C GLN A 89 2.94 -5.90 -5.21
N ARG A 90 2.76 -6.64 -6.30
CA ARG A 90 1.67 -7.64 -6.45
C ARG A 90 1.76 -8.75 -5.39
N GLU A 91 2.96 -9.22 -5.09
CA GLU A 91 3.21 -10.21 -4.04
C GLU A 91 2.90 -9.65 -2.64
N ILE A 92 3.32 -8.41 -2.36
CA ILE A 92 3.02 -7.72 -1.09
C ILE A 92 1.52 -7.49 -0.93
N LEU A 93 0.83 -7.01 -1.96
CA LEU A 93 -0.61 -6.78 -1.94
C LEU A 93 -1.40 -8.07 -1.73
N THR A 94 -0.98 -9.17 -2.36
CA THR A 94 -1.58 -10.50 -2.16
C THR A 94 -1.44 -10.96 -0.71
N SER A 95 -0.28 -10.76 -0.10
CA SER A 95 -0.07 -11.05 1.32
C SER A 95 -0.93 -10.16 2.22
N ALA A 96 -1.02 -8.86 1.91
CA ALA A 96 -1.85 -7.91 2.65
C ALA A 96 -3.35 -8.26 2.57
N ALA A 97 -3.83 -8.69 1.40
CA ALA A 97 -5.22 -9.10 1.19
C ALA A 97 -5.65 -10.26 2.13
N GLN A 98 -4.74 -11.20 2.41
CA GLN A 98 -5.00 -12.30 3.33
C GLN A 98 -5.18 -11.82 4.78
N MET A 99 -4.52 -10.73 5.16
CA MET A 99 -4.53 -10.20 6.52
C MET A 99 -5.74 -9.30 6.83
N ILE A 100 -6.44 -8.80 5.80
CA ILE A 100 -7.61 -7.93 5.95
C ILE A 100 -8.84 -8.74 6.34
N LYS A 101 -9.57 -8.26 7.37
CA LYS A 101 -10.90 -8.76 7.74
C LYS A 101 -11.93 -8.51 6.62
N PRO A 102 -13.03 -9.30 6.56
CA PRO A 102 -14.21 -8.90 5.80
C PRO A 102 -14.67 -7.48 6.19
N GLY A 103 -15.03 -6.66 5.21
CA GLY A 103 -15.39 -5.24 5.39
C GLY A 103 -14.22 -4.29 5.66
N GLY A 104 -12.99 -4.81 5.81
CA GLY A 104 -11.80 -4.01 6.07
C GLY A 104 -11.25 -3.28 4.84
N TYR A 105 -10.28 -2.41 5.07
CA TYR A 105 -9.70 -1.52 4.05
C TYR A 105 -8.21 -1.76 3.86
N LEU A 106 -7.76 -1.71 2.62
CA LEU A 106 -6.35 -1.78 2.21
C LEU A 106 -6.01 -0.54 1.40
N LEU A 107 -5.13 0.31 1.91
CA LEU A 107 -4.59 1.46 1.19
C LEU A 107 -3.23 1.08 0.60
N TYR A 108 -3.11 1.18 -0.71
CA TYR A 108 -1.89 1.01 -1.47
C TYR A 108 -1.31 2.37 -1.85
N SER A 109 -0.01 2.56 -1.67
CA SER A 109 0.69 3.80 -1.98
C SER A 109 2.07 3.52 -2.57
N THR A 110 2.46 4.33 -3.55
CA THR A 110 3.80 4.35 -4.14
C THR A 110 4.30 5.78 -4.28
N CYS A 111 5.60 5.97 -4.47
CA CYS A 111 6.21 7.24 -4.83
C CYS A 111 6.76 7.19 -6.28
N THR A 112 6.06 6.54 -7.20
CA THR A 112 6.43 6.47 -8.62
C THR A 112 5.34 7.05 -9.53
N PHE A 113 5.62 7.17 -10.82
CA PHE A 113 4.68 7.53 -11.87
C PHE A 113 4.45 6.41 -12.88
N ALA A 114 5.19 5.30 -12.73
CA ALA A 114 5.14 4.17 -13.64
C ALA A 114 3.77 3.49 -13.59
N LYS A 115 3.09 3.42 -14.73
CA LYS A 115 1.77 2.78 -14.84
C LYS A 115 1.80 1.30 -14.47
N GLU A 116 2.92 0.63 -14.68
CA GLU A 116 3.15 -0.78 -14.36
C GLU A 116 3.04 -1.05 -12.85
N GLU A 117 3.55 -0.09 -12.07
CA GLU A 117 3.54 -0.12 -10.61
C GLU A 117 2.25 0.44 -10.01
N ASP A 118 1.56 1.30 -10.73
CA ASP A 118 0.36 2.01 -10.30
C ASP A 118 -0.92 1.33 -10.83
N GLU A 119 -1.51 1.83 -11.94
CA GLU A 119 -2.81 1.34 -12.44
C GLU A 119 -2.80 -0.13 -12.85
N GLN A 120 -1.71 -0.63 -13.44
CA GLN A 120 -1.63 -2.04 -13.84
C GLN A 120 -1.49 -2.97 -12.64
N THR A 121 -0.85 -2.52 -11.56
CA THR A 121 -0.79 -3.27 -10.30
C THR A 121 -2.15 -3.27 -9.61
N VAL A 122 -2.89 -2.17 -9.63
CA VAL A 122 -4.28 -2.10 -9.15
C VAL A 122 -5.19 -3.02 -9.96
N GLU A 123 -5.12 -2.97 -11.28
CA GLU A 123 -5.89 -3.86 -12.16
C GLU A 123 -5.61 -5.31 -11.86
N TYR A 124 -4.34 -5.70 -11.81
CA TYR A 124 -3.93 -7.07 -11.47
C TYR A 124 -4.48 -7.53 -10.12
N PHE A 125 -4.36 -6.68 -9.09
CA PHE A 125 -4.87 -7.01 -7.76
C PHE A 125 -6.37 -7.30 -7.77
N LEU A 126 -7.17 -6.45 -8.40
CA LEU A 126 -8.63 -6.61 -8.49
C LEU A 126 -9.06 -7.80 -9.35
N GLU A 127 -8.24 -8.23 -10.30
CA GLU A 127 -8.48 -9.46 -11.06
C GLU A 127 -8.26 -10.73 -10.25
N GLN A 128 -7.23 -10.73 -9.39
CA GLN A 128 -6.89 -11.87 -8.53
C GLN A 128 -7.77 -11.94 -7.27
N HIS A 129 -8.23 -10.80 -6.77
CA HIS A 129 -8.98 -10.67 -5.52
C HIS A 129 -10.36 -10.07 -5.78
N ARG A 130 -11.28 -10.88 -6.29
CA ARG A 130 -12.65 -10.45 -6.67
C ARG A 130 -13.53 -10.09 -5.48
N ASP A 131 -13.11 -10.41 -4.29
CA ASP A 131 -13.70 -10.01 -3.03
C ASP A 131 -13.30 -8.58 -2.61
N PHE A 132 -12.45 -7.90 -3.38
CA PHE A 132 -12.12 -6.50 -3.17
C PHE A 132 -12.74 -5.59 -4.24
N SER A 133 -13.08 -4.39 -3.82
CA SER A 133 -13.53 -3.29 -4.70
C SER A 133 -12.68 -2.05 -4.46
N LEU A 134 -12.44 -1.28 -5.52
CA LEU A 134 -11.74 -0.02 -5.44
C LEU A 134 -12.70 1.06 -4.96
N GLN A 135 -12.31 1.78 -3.91
CA GLN A 135 -13.09 2.88 -3.32
C GLN A 135 -12.59 4.21 -3.85
N GLU A 136 -13.52 5.14 -4.03
CA GLU A 136 -13.18 6.49 -4.44
C GLU A 136 -12.43 7.22 -3.31
N LEU A 137 -11.26 7.74 -3.61
CA LEU A 137 -10.53 8.67 -2.76
C LEU A 137 -10.97 10.11 -3.05
N PRO A 138 -10.95 11.02 -2.04
CA PRO A 138 -11.27 12.42 -2.27
C PRO A 138 -10.41 13.03 -3.38
N LEU A 139 -11.05 13.76 -4.29
CA LEU A 139 -10.37 14.55 -5.31
C LEU A 139 -10.24 15.99 -4.80
N CYS A 140 -9.01 16.50 -4.77
CA CYS A 140 -8.70 17.86 -4.36
C CYS A 140 -7.98 18.59 -5.51
N ASP A 141 -7.92 19.92 -5.44
CA ASP A 141 -7.27 20.75 -6.46
C ASP A 141 -5.82 20.29 -6.68
N GLY A 142 -5.46 20.09 -7.94
CA GLY A 142 -4.12 19.66 -8.36
C GLY A 142 -3.84 18.17 -8.25
N ILE A 143 -4.75 17.38 -7.67
CA ILE A 143 -4.65 15.91 -7.66
C ILE A 143 -5.39 15.36 -8.88
N GLU A 144 -4.80 14.38 -9.55
CA GLU A 144 -5.40 13.72 -10.70
C GLU A 144 -6.02 12.36 -10.32
N GLU A 145 -7.00 11.97 -11.12
CA GLU A 145 -7.53 10.60 -11.12
C GLU A 145 -6.52 9.63 -11.73
N GLY A 146 -6.66 8.34 -11.38
CA GLY A 146 -5.98 7.27 -12.10
C GLY A 146 -6.47 7.18 -13.55
N LYS A 147 -5.67 6.60 -14.44
CA LYS A 147 -5.86 6.64 -15.90
C LYS A 147 -6.25 5.28 -16.45
N PRO A 148 -7.51 5.07 -16.87
CA PRO A 148 -7.96 3.81 -17.49
C PRO A 148 -7.11 3.38 -18.70
N GLU A 149 -6.67 4.34 -19.51
CA GLU A 149 -5.84 4.09 -20.68
C GLU A 149 -4.41 3.57 -20.35
N TRP A 150 -4.04 3.60 -19.07
CA TRP A 150 -2.77 3.06 -18.58
C TRP A 150 -2.91 1.64 -18.02
N THR A 151 -4.12 1.15 -17.85
CA THR A 151 -4.37 -0.26 -17.55
C THR A 151 -4.26 -1.12 -18.81
N ILE A 152 -4.15 -2.43 -18.65
CA ILE A 152 -4.02 -3.36 -19.79
C ILE A 152 -5.37 -3.52 -20.49
N ARG A 153 -6.49 -3.47 -19.75
CA ARG A 153 -7.84 -3.76 -20.24
C ARG A 153 -8.78 -2.56 -20.28
N GLY A 154 -8.28 -1.36 -20.04
CA GLY A 154 -9.10 -0.14 -20.01
C GLY A 154 -10.06 -0.08 -18.82
N ARG A 155 -9.58 -0.46 -17.63
CA ARG A 155 -10.40 -0.57 -16.44
C ARG A 155 -10.83 0.79 -15.90
N GLU A 156 -12.13 1.12 -16.03
CA GLU A 156 -12.68 2.44 -15.70
C GLU A 156 -12.63 2.80 -14.20
N ASP A 157 -12.76 1.83 -13.29
CA ASP A 157 -12.78 2.10 -11.86
C ASP A 157 -11.44 2.57 -11.28
N VAL A 158 -10.32 2.45 -12.03
CA VAL A 158 -9.03 3.04 -11.62
C VAL A 158 -9.07 4.58 -11.54
N LYS A 159 -10.10 5.24 -12.08
CA LYS A 159 -10.37 6.66 -11.83
C LYS A 159 -10.56 7.00 -10.36
N ASN A 160 -10.90 6.02 -9.54
CA ASN A 160 -11.00 6.16 -8.08
C ASN A 160 -9.63 6.29 -7.39
N CYS A 161 -8.53 5.94 -8.06
CA CYS A 161 -7.16 6.19 -7.59
C CYS A 161 -6.81 7.67 -7.66
N ARG A 162 -5.73 8.06 -6.98
CA ARG A 162 -5.22 9.44 -6.99
C ARG A 162 -3.74 9.48 -7.35
N ARG A 163 -3.40 10.43 -8.24
CA ARG A 163 -2.04 10.76 -8.66
C ARG A 163 -1.67 12.15 -8.17
N PHE A 164 -0.60 12.22 -7.39
CA PHE A 164 -0.04 13.45 -6.88
C PHE A 164 1.17 13.81 -7.74
N LEU A 165 1.01 14.81 -8.59
CA LEU A 165 2.03 15.20 -9.56
C LEU A 165 2.75 16.48 -9.08
N PRO A 166 4.09 16.50 -8.95
CA PRO A 166 4.82 17.60 -8.32
C PRO A 166 4.76 18.93 -9.07
N HIS A 167 4.30 18.94 -10.33
CA HIS A 167 4.04 20.16 -11.09
C HIS A 167 2.65 20.75 -10.83
N LYS A 168 1.75 20.01 -10.16
CA LYS A 168 0.39 20.44 -9.83
C LYS A 168 0.18 20.66 -8.33
N VAL A 169 0.87 19.90 -7.49
CA VAL A 169 0.79 20.01 -6.03
C VAL A 169 2.16 20.28 -5.44
N LYS A 170 2.21 21.00 -4.31
CA LYS A 170 3.47 21.21 -3.56
C LYS A 170 3.80 19.91 -2.82
N GLY A 171 4.78 19.17 -3.28
CA GLY A 171 5.21 17.92 -2.66
C GLY A 171 6.00 17.05 -3.62
N GLU A 172 6.25 15.83 -3.18
CA GLU A 172 6.83 14.78 -4.00
C GLU A 172 5.72 14.04 -4.76
N GLY A 173 6.08 13.24 -5.77
CA GLY A 173 5.13 12.44 -6.52
C GLY A 173 4.64 11.24 -5.72
N HIS A 174 3.32 10.98 -5.77
CA HIS A 174 2.71 9.82 -5.13
C HIS A 174 1.55 9.28 -5.97
N PHE A 175 1.25 8.01 -5.73
CA PHE A 175 0.03 7.35 -6.16
C PHE A 175 -0.67 6.73 -4.95
N ALA A 176 -2.00 6.68 -4.98
CA ALA A 176 -2.80 6.05 -3.93
C ALA A 176 -4.03 5.34 -4.49
N ALA A 177 -4.29 4.12 -3.98
CA ALA A 177 -5.47 3.33 -4.29
C ALA A 177 -6.05 2.73 -3.00
N LEU A 178 -7.34 2.92 -2.75
CA LEU A 178 -8.03 2.40 -1.57
C LEU A 178 -8.94 1.24 -1.98
N PHE A 179 -8.68 0.07 -1.41
CA PHE A 179 -9.51 -1.11 -1.61
C PHE A 179 -10.35 -1.40 -0.35
N ARG A 180 -11.54 -1.95 -0.56
CA ARG A 180 -12.40 -2.49 0.49
C ARG A 180 -12.68 -3.96 0.21
N LYS A 181 -12.51 -4.81 1.21
CA LYS A 181 -12.90 -6.21 1.16
C LYS A 181 -14.40 -6.35 1.36
N ALA A 182 -15.07 -7.24 0.62
CA ALA A 182 -16.49 -7.50 0.77
C ALA A 182 -16.84 -7.97 2.18
N ASP A 183 -18.04 -7.62 2.63
CA ASP A 183 -18.61 -8.14 3.88
C ASP A 183 -19.03 -9.61 3.68
N GLY A 184 -18.88 -10.47 4.69
CA GLY A 184 -19.49 -11.79 4.73
C GLY A 184 -18.72 -12.94 4.08
N VAL A 185 -17.45 -12.77 3.70
CA VAL A 185 -16.57 -13.92 3.43
C VAL A 185 -16.15 -14.50 4.78
N GLU A 186 -16.63 -15.70 5.13
CA GLU A 186 -16.33 -16.36 6.40
C GLU A 186 -14.82 -16.36 6.64
N SER A 187 -14.39 -15.73 7.73
CA SER A 187 -13.02 -15.84 8.20
C SER A 187 -12.80 -17.28 8.69
N VAL A 188 -11.77 -17.91 8.15
CA VAL A 188 -11.24 -19.15 8.72
C VAL A 188 -11.10 -18.97 10.24
N ASP A 189 -11.63 -19.93 10.99
CA ASP A 189 -11.73 -19.94 12.46
C ASP A 189 -10.49 -19.34 13.14
N LYS A 190 -10.78 -18.42 14.06
CA LYS A 190 -9.78 -17.86 14.98
C LYS A 190 -9.23 -18.96 15.88
N GLN A 191 -8.15 -19.61 15.49
CA GLN A 191 -7.32 -20.28 16.48
C GLN A 191 -6.64 -19.21 17.33
N CYS A 192 -7.12 -19.03 18.54
CA CYS A 192 -6.46 -18.21 19.56
C CYS A 192 -5.01 -18.67 19.72
N ILE A 193 -4.10 -17.76 19.40
CA ILE A 193 -2.70 -17.92 19.80
C ILE A 193 -2.67 -17.82 21.33
N LYS A 194 -2.43 -18.97 21.99
CA LYS A 194 -2.12 -19.04 23.42
C LYS A 194 -0.65 -18.72 23.64
#